data_a2faf0c280a6f1a685e522fc1acef36c
#
_entry.id   a2faf0c280a6f1a685e522fc1acef36c
#
_cell.length_a   1.000
_cell.length_b   1.000
_cell.length_c   1.000
_cell.angle_alpha   90.00
_cell.angle_beta   90.00
_cell.angle_gamma   90.00
#
_symmetry.space_group_name_H-M   'P 1'
#
loop_
_entity.id
_entity.type
_entity.pdbx_description
1 polymer ?
#
loop_
_entity_poly.entity_id
_entity_poly.type
_entity_poly.pdbx_seq_one_letter_code
_entity_poly.pdbx_strand_id
1 'polypeptide(L)'
;MLTDSFLDYLRYERNYSEKTVLAYGEDISQLKEFAQDEIGEFNPIEVKPELIREWIVSLMDKGYTSTSVNRKLSSLRSFYKFLLKRGEVVVDPLRK
;
A
#
# COMPACT_ATOMS: atom_id res chain seq x y z
N MET A 1 -7.48 5.14 11.84
CA MET A 1 -7.13 4.05 10.87
C MET A 1 -5.64 4.06 10.60
N LEU A 2 -5.09 2.90 10.29
CA LEU A 2 -3.64 2.78 10.06
C LEU A 2 -3.17 3.59 8.85
N THR A 3 -3.99 3.63 7.80
CA THR A 3 -3.65 4.41 6.61
C THR A 3 -3.54 5.90 6.95
N ASP A 4 -4.49 6.41 7.72
CA ASP A 4 -4.46 7.82 8.13
C ASP A 4 -3.24 8.13 8.98
N SER A 5 -2.88 7.21 9.88
CA SER A 5 -1.70 7.37 10.72
C SER A 5 -0.43 7.42 9.87
N PHE A 6 -0.36 6.59 8.84
CA PHE A 6 0.78 6.58 7.94
C PHE A 6 0.88 7.90 7.16
N LEU A 7 -0.25 8.40 6.64
CA LEU A 7 -0.24 9.64 5.87
C LEU A 7 0.16 10.83 6.77
N ASP A 8 -0.30 10.83 8.01
CA ASP A 8 0.11 11.85 8.96
C ASP A 8 1.61 11.76 9.28
N TYR A 9 2.14 10.54 9.39
CA TYR A 9 3.56 10.33 9.57
C TYR A 9 4.36 10.94 8.40
N LEU A 10 3.92 10.71 7.17
CA LEU A 10 4.59 11.30 6.00
C LEU A 10 4.51 12.82 6.02
N ARG A 11 3.36 13.36 6.42
CA ARG A 11 3.11 14.80 6.42
C ARG A 11 3.90 15.52 7.49
N TYR A 12 3.87 15.01 8.71
CA TYR A 12 4.39 15.73 9.87
C TYR A 12 5.77 15.28 10.34
N GLU A 13 6.16 14.05 10.11
CA GLU A 13 7.48 13.56 10.50
C GLU A 13 8.47 13.50 9.35
N ARG A 14 8.00 13.12 8.16
CA ARG A 14 8.86 13.07 6.98
C ARG A 14 8.81 14.37 6.18
N ASN A 15 7.88 15.26 6.49
CA ASN A 15 7.74 16.56 5.82
C ASN A 15 7.56 16.45 4.32
N TYR A 16 6.85 15.42 3.87
CA TYR A 16 6.55 15.26 2.45
C TYR A 16 5.52 16.32 2.03
N SER A 17 5.58 16.75 0.77
CA SER A 17 4.58 17.66 0.23
C SER A 17 3.20 17.01 0.23
N GLU A 18 2.16 17.83 0.27
CA GLU A 18 0.79 17.31 0.25
C GLU A 18 0.52 16.51 -1.01
N LYS A 19 1.08 16.92 -2.14
CA LYS A 19 0.94 16.19 -3.40
C LYS A 19 1.50 14.78 -3.29
N THR A 20 2.67 14.63 -2.66
CA THR A 20 3.30 13.33 -2.46
C THR A 20 2.48 12.47 -1.50
N VAL A 21 1.99 13.08 -0.42
CA VAL A 21 1.15 12.36 0.56
C VAL A 21 -0.12 11.82 -0.10
N LEU A 22 -0.77 12.64 -0.93
CA LEU A 22 -1.96 12.21 -1.66
C LEU A 22 -1.66 11.06 -2.61
N ALA A 23 -0.52 11.11 -3.29
CA ALA A 23 -0.14 10.03 -4.20
C ALA A 23 0.04 8.70 -3.46
N TYR A 24 0.68 8.72 -2.29
CA TYR A 24 0.80 7.54 -1.45
C TYR A 24 -0.57 7.02 -1.03
N GLY A 25 -1.47 7.92 -0.62
CA GLY A 25 -2.82 7.55 -0.23
C GLY A 25 -3.61 6.91 -1.35
N GLU A 26 -3.47 7.42 -2.57
CA GLU A 26 -4.14 6.85 -3.73
C GLU A 26 -3.68 5.44 -4.02
N ASP A 27 -2.38 5.19 -3.92
CA ASP A 27 -1.83 3.86 -4.18
C ASP A 27 -2.37 2.84 -3.17
N ILE A 28 -2.43 3.22 -1.89
CA ILE A 28 -2.98 2.35 -0.86
C ILE A 28 -4.48 2.13 -1.08
N SER A 29 -5.21 3.19 -1.48
CA SER A 29 -6.63 3.08 -1.76
C SER A 29 -6.93 2.14 -2.91
N GLN A 30 -6.07 2.08 -3.92
CA GLN A 30 -6.25 1.15 -5.02
C GLN A 30 -6.14 -0.30 -4.55
N LEU A 31 -5.18 -0.59 -3.68
CA LEU A 31 -5.08 -1.93 -3.10
C LEU A 31 -6.31 -2.22 -2.24
N LYS A 32 -6.77 -1.24 -1.47
CA LYS A 32 -7.97 -1.40 -0.64
C LYS A 32 -9.18 -1.77 -1.50
N GLU A 33 -9.40 -1.06 -2.59
CA GLU A 33 -10.52 -1.35 -3.48
C GLU A 33 -10.42 -2.75 -4.06
N PHE A 34 -9.23 -3.13 -4.50
CA PHE A 34 -9.00 -4.46 -5.05
C PHE A 34 -9.30 -5.54 -4.00
N ALA A 35 -8.82 -5.36 -2.78
CA ALA A 35 -9.05 -6.33 -1.71
C ALA A 35 -10.54 -6.45 -1.39
N GLN A 36 -11.25 -5.32 -1.34
CA GLN A 36 -12.67 -5.34 -1.06
C GLN A 36 -13.45 -6.07 -2.15
N ASP A 37 -13.04 -5.92 -3.41
CA ASP A 37 -13.68 -6.61 -4.52
C ASP A 37 -13.38 -8.11 -4.54
N GLU A 38 -12.16 -8.50 -4.19
CA GLU A 38 -11.72 -9.89 -4.28
C GLU A 38 -12.12 -10.73 -3.07
N ILE A 39 -11.97 -10.18 -1.87
CA ILE A 39 -12.21 -10.94 -0.64
C ILE A 39 -13.20 -10.27 0.32
N GLY A 40 -13.84 -9.18 -0.12
CA GLY A 40 -14.89 -8.53 0.63
C GLY A 40 -14.45 -7.56 1.71
N GLU A 41 -13.16 -7.46 1.97
CA GLU A 41 -12.66 -6.57 3.02
C GLU A 41 -11.20 -6.20 2.78
N PHE A 42 -10.78 -5.13 3.44
CA PHE A 42 -9.36 -4.76 3.46
C PHE A 42 -8.92 -4.55 4.91
N ASN A 43 -7.99 -5.37 5.36
CA ASN A 43 -7.34 -5.19 6.65
C ASN A 43 -5.83 -5.20 6.39
N PRO A 44 -5.15 -4.04 6.52
CA PRO A 44 -3.71 -3.97 6.23
C PRO A 44 -2.87 -4.98 6.99
N ILE A 45 -3.29 -5.33 8.20
CA ILE A 45 -2.54 -6.26 9.05
C ILE A 45 -2.59 -7.67 8.50
N GLU A 46 -3.68 -8.03 7.80
CA GLU A 46 -3.93 -9.38 7.34
C GLU A 46 -3.66 -9.61 5.85
N VAL A 47 -3.12 -8.61 5.16
CA VAL A 47 -2.82 -8.75 3.74
C VAL A 47 -1.73 -9.81 3.55
N LYS A 48 -1.98 -10.73 2.63
CA LYS A 48 -1.06 -11.82 2.30
C LYS A 48 -0.33 -11.54 0.99
N PRO A 49 0.86 -12.12 0.80
CA PRO A 49 1.61 -11.94 -0.45
C PRO A 49 0.81 -12.32 -1.69
N GLU A 50 -0.06 -13.31 -1.59
CA GLU A 50 -0.90 -13.74 -2.71
C GLU A 50 -1.81 -12.62 -3.19
N LEU A 51 -2.40 -11.86 -2.28
CA LEU A 51 -3.26 -10.75 -2.65
C LEU A 51 -2.47 -9.67 -3.39
N ILE A 52 -1.25 -9.40 -2.93
CA ILE A 52 -0.39 -8.42 -3.60
C ILE A 52 -0.07 -8.87 -5.03
N ARG A 53 0.27 -10.16 -5.21
CA ARG A 53 0.56 -10.69 -6.54
C ARG A 53 -0.64 -10.58 -7.47
N GLU A 54 -1.84 -10.91 -6.97
CA GLU A 54 -3.07 -10.79 -7.75
C GLU A 54 -3.35 -9.34 -8.12
N TRP A 55 -3.07 -8.41 -7.22
CA TRP A 55 -3.24 -7.00 -7.50
C TRP A 55 -2.30 -6.54 -8.61
N ILE A 56 -1.04 -6.97 -8.58
CA ILE A 56 -0.06 -6.65 -9.62
C ILE A 56 -0.57 -7.14 -10.98
N VAL A 57 -1.05 -8.38 -11.05
CA VAL A 57 -1.59 -8.93 -12.29
C VAL A 57 -2.77 -8.08 -12.77
N SER A 58 -3.67 -7.69 -11.87
CA SER A 58 -4.81 -6.85 -12.19
C SER A 58 -4.35 -5.50 -12.79
N LEU A 59 -3.33 -4.90 -12.20
CA LEU A 59 -2.82 -3.62 -12.70
C LEU A 59 -2.23 -3.77 -14.12
N MET A 60 -1.46 -4.84 -14.33
CA MET A 60 -0.89 -5.09 -15.65
C MET A 60 -1.98 -5.34 -16.69
N ASP A 61 -3.03 -6.07 -16.31
CA ASP A 61 -4.17 -6.34 -17.20
C ASP A 61 -4.90 -5.06 -17.57
N LYS A 62 -4.92 -4.08 -16.69
CA LYS A 62 -5.55 -2.78 -16.95
C LYS A 62 -4.69 -1.85 -17.78
N GLY A 63 -3.47 -2.27 -18.12
CA GLY A 63 -2.59 -1.50 -18.98
C GLY A 63 -1.57 -0.64 -18.25
N TYR A 64 -1.45 -0.75 -16.93
CA TYR A 64 -0.39 -0.03 -16.20
C TYR A 64 0.98 -0.57 -16.63
N THR A 65 1.93 0.34 -16.78
CA THR A 65 3.30 -0.06 -17.13
C THR A 65 4.02 -0.64 -15.92
N SER A 66 5.11 -1.38 -16.18
CA SER A 66 5.96 -1.89 -15.10
C SER A 66 6.47 -0.77 -14.20
N THR A 67 6.82 0.38 -14.78
CA THR A 67 7.27 1.53 -14.01
C THR A 67 6.21 2.02 -13.05
N SER A 68 4.97 2.14 -13.53
CA SER A 68 3.85 2.56 -12.68
C SER A 68 3.56 1.56 -11.58
N VAL A 69 3.58 0.26 -11.90
CA VAL A 69 3.35 -0.79 -10.91
C VAL A 69 4.43 -0.75 -9.83
N ASN A 70 5.70 -0.60 -10.23
CA ASN A 70 6.80 -0.52 -9.27
C ASN A 70 6.68 0.69 -8.36
N ARG A 71 6.22 1.83 -8.90
CA ARG A 71 6.00 3.02 -8.08
C ARG A 71 4.93 2.77 -7.02
N LYS A 72 3.84 2.10 -7.41
CA LYS A 72 2.77 1.76 -6.46
C LYS A 72 3.26 0.78 -5.40
N LEU A 73 4.09 -0.18 -5.79
CA LEU A 73 4.68 -1.12 -4.82
C LEU A 73 5.62 -0.40 -3.86
N SER A 74 6.32 0.63 -4.32
CA SER A 74 7.17 1.43 -3.44
C SER A 74 6.36 2.14 -2.35
N SER A 75 5.18 2.65 -2.71
CA SER A 75 4.27 3.25 -1.74
C SER A 75 3.86 2.23 -0.67
N LEU A 76 3.54 1.00 -1.09
CA LEU A 76 3.15 -0.05 -0.16
C LEU A 76 4.32 -0.49 0.72
N ARG A 77 5.53 -0.55 0.16
CA ARG A 77 6.70 -0.90 0.96
C ARG A 77 6.91 0.10 2.08
N SER A 78 6.75 1.39 1.78
CA SER A 78 6.86 2.44 2.79
C SER A 78 5.79 2.28 3.86
N PHE A 79 4.56 1.97 3.44
CA PHE A 79 3.45 1.76 4.36
C PHE A 79 3.73 0.59 5.32
N TYR A 80 4.15 -0.56 4.77
CA TYR A 80 4.40 -1.73 5.61
C TYR A 80 5.65 -1.58 6.46
N LYS A 81 6.64 -0.83 6.00
CA LYS A 81 7.79 -0.49 6.83
C LYS A 81 7.36 0.32 8.06
N PHE A 82 6.45 1.27 7.85
CA PHE A 82 5.87 2.05 8.94
C PHE A 82 5.11 1.16 9.92
N LEU A 83 4.28 0.23 9.40
CA LEU A 83 3.53 -0.68 10.26
C LEU A 83 4.45 -1.62 11.06
N LEU A 84 5.54 -2.08 10.44
CA LEU A 84 6.52 -2.91 11.14
C LEU A 84 7.17 -2.15 12.30
N LYS A 85 7.54 -0.89 12.05
CA LYS A 85 8.15 -0.05 13.09
C LYS A 85 7.21 0.19 14.26
N ARG A 86 5.90 0.27 13.97
CA ARG A 86 4.90 0.49 15.02
C ARG A 86 4.46 -0.79 15.71
N GLY A 87 4.96 -1.93 15.25
CA GLY A 87 4.56 -3.21 15.82
C GLY A 87 3.16 -3.67 15.40
N GLU A 88 2.57 -3.04 14.39
CA GLU A 88 1.22 -3.40 13.94
C GLU A 88 1.24 -4.69 13.12
N VAL A 89 2.33 -4.96 12.43
CA VAL A 89 2.53 -6.22 11.70
C VAL A 89 3.88 -6.79 12.08
N VAL A 90 4.04 -8.10 11.94
CA VAL A 90 5.30 -8.78 12.23
C VAL A 90 6.01 -9.25 10.96
N VAL A 91 5.29 -9.29 9.84
CA VAL A 91 5.83 -9.74 8.56
C VAL A 91 5.36 -8.77 7.47
N ASP A 92 6.28 -8.40 6.60
CA ASP A 92 5.99 -7.54 5.44
C ASP A 92 5.45 -8.42 4.31
N PRO A 93 4.20 -8.22 3.84
CA PRO A 93 3.63 -9.04 2.78
C PRO A 93 4.30 -8.82 1.42
N LEU A 94 5.11 -7.78 1.29
CA LEU A 94 5.86 -7.50 0.05
C LEU A 94 7.24 -8.15 0.05
N ARG A 95 7.63 -8.72 1.17
CA ARG A 95 8.93 -9.37 1.29
C ARG A 95 8.90 -10.72 0.58
N LYS A 96 9.92 -10.99 -0.18
CA LYS A 96 10.06 -12.29 -0.86
C LYS A 96 10.63 -13.33 0.07
#